data_9c5e084c3cee8be42417456cb8964d91
#
_entry.id   9c5e084c3cee8be42417456cb8964d91
#
_cell.length_a   1.000
_cell.length_b   1.000
_cell.length_c   1.000
_cell.angle_alpha   90.00
_cell.angle_beta   90.00
_cell.angle_gamma   90.00
#
_symmetry.space_group_name_H-M   'P 1'
#
loop_
_entity.id
_entity.type
_entity.pdbx_description
1 polymer ?
#
loop_
_entity_poly.entity_id
_entity_poly.type
_entity_poly.pdbx_seq_one_letter_code
_entity_poly.pdbx_strand_id
1 'polypeptide(L)'
;MKPQSLRSLGCTTALLACALLTPTLATAQSSFSDVIFFGDSLTDTGNRVELLGQTGVNNAPYFGGRDSNGLLWSELLATGLGIGGAARASLLGGNNYAYGGATTGFDASDTGYTIPSMQSQIGLWGATHATADAGA
;
A
#
# COMPACT_ATOMS: atom_id res chain seq x y z
N MET A 1 -24.21 75.83 -19.21
CA MET A 1 -24.09 74.43 -19.71
C MET A 1 -22.89 73.78 -19.04
N LYS A 2 -23.09 72.76 -18.16
CA LYS A 2 -22.02 72.07 -17.46
C LYS A 2 -21.63 70.80 -18.19
N PRO A 3 -20.35 70.42 -18.32
CA PRO A 3 -19.97 69.12 -18.86
C PRO A 3 -20.07 68.08 -17.77
N GLN A 4 -20.70 66.97 -18.07
CA GLN A 4 -20.83 65.76 -17.24
C GLN A 4 -19.55 64.94 -17.30
N SER A 5 -19.13 64.45 -16.14
CA SER A 5 -17.90 63.70 -15.89
C SER A 5 -17.94 62.26 -16.38
N LEU A 6 -16.92 61.87 -17.10
CA LEU A 6 -16.54 60.46 -17.29
C LEU A 6 -15.88 59.91 -16.00
N ARG A 7 -16.61 59.13 -15.26
CA ARG A 7 -16.05 58.26 -14.20
C ARG A 7 -16.85 56.98 -14.18
N SER A 8 -16.41 55.97 -14.89
CA SER A 8 -16.70 54.55 -14.56
C SER A 8 -16.06 53.59 -15.56
N LEU A 9 -14.72 53.51 -15.58
CA LEU A 9 -14.02 52.44 -16.35
C LEU A 9 -12.78 51.93 -15.57
N GLY A 10 -12.86 51.77 -14.27
CA GLY A 10 -11.72 51.37 -13.48
C GLY A 10 -11.89 50.16 -12.56
N CYS A 11 -13.07 49.51 -12.55
CA CYS A 11 -13.33 48.51 -11.52
C CYS A 11 -13.56 47.10 -12.04
N THR A 12 -13.55 46.86 -13.34
CA THR A 12 -13.86 45.51 -13.92
C THR A 12 -12.63 44.69 -14.33
N THR A 13 -11.45 45.30 -14.37
CA THR A 13 -10.20 44.59 -14.74
C THR A 13 -9.46 43.95 -13.57
N ALA A 14 -9.78 44.30 -12.33
CA ALA A 14 -9.11 43.73 -11.15
C ALA A 14 -9.66 42.36 -10.69
N LEU A 15 -10.87 42.02 -11.10
CA LEU A 15 -11.51 40.77 -10.69
C LEU A 15 -11.15 39.53 -11.56
N LEU A 16 -10.55 39.75 -12.74
CA LEU A 16 -10.20 38.64 -13.65
C LEU A 16 -8.80 38.08 -13.41
N ALA A 17 -7.95 38.75 -12.64
CA ALA A 17 -6.58 38.29 -12.37
C ALA A 17 -6.48 37.32 -11.17
N CYS A 18 -7.51 37.22 -10.33
CA CYS A 18 -7.49 36.35 -9.14
C CYS A 18 -7.96 34.91 -9.42
N ALA A 19 -8.52 34.61 -10.60
CA ALA A 19 -9.10 33.31 -10.91
C ALA A 19 -8.10 32.29 -11.48
N LEU A 20 -6.83 32.66 -11.69
CA LEU A 20 -5.81 31.78 -12.30
C LEU A 20 -4.80 31.18 -11.30
N LEU A 21 -4.95 31.46 -10.00
CA LEU A 21 -4.16 30.85 -8.94
C LEU A 21 -4.98 29.69 -8.33
N THR A 22 -5.34 28.71 -9.14
CA THR A 22 -5.74 27.43 -8.57
C THR A 22 -4.48 26.80 -7.98
N PRO A 23 -4.42 26.52 -6.65
CA PRO A 23 -3.33 25.72 -6.12
C PRO A 23 -3.40 24.36 -6.82
N THR A 24 -2.44 24.06 -7.67
CA THR A 24 -2.20 22.67 -8.08
C THR A 24 -1.83 21.95 -6.79
N LEU A 25 -2.74 21.10 -6.29
CA LEU A 25 -2.40 20.13 -5.27
C LEU A 25 -1.28 19.28 -5.89
N ALA A 26 -0.05 19.58 -5.53
CA ALA A 26 1.07 18.72 -5.81
C ALA A 26 0.77 17.43 -5.03
N THR A 27 0.24 16.42 -5.70
CA THR A 27 0.25 15.06 -5.20
C THR A 27 1.73 14.72 -5.08
N ALA A 28 2.21 14.56 -3.84
CA ALA A 28 3.52 13.97 -3.62
C ALA A 28 3.45 12.57 -4.23
N GLN A 29 3.96 12.45 -5.45
CA GLN A 29 4.13 11.15 -6.09
C GLN A 29 5.18 10.45 -5.26
N SER A 30 4.84 9.28 -4.67
CA SER A 30 5.80 8.50 -3.92
C SER A 30 7.01 8.24 -4.83
N SER A 31 8.20 8.47 -4.32
CA SER A 31 9.44 8.16 -5.05
C SER A 31 9.74 6.65 -5.08
N PHE A 32 8.88 5.84 -4.44
CA PHE A 32 9.03 4.39 -4.38
C PHE A 32 8.27 3.75 -5.52
N SER A 33 8.95 2.88 -6.27
CA SER A 33 8.35 2.06 -7.32
C SER A 33 7.67 0.82 -6.73
N ASP A 34 8.12 0.37 -5.56
CA ASP A 34 7.62 -0.83 -4.90
C ASP A 34 7.90 -0.83 -3.39
N VAL A 35 7.28 -1.78 -2.67
CA VAL A 35 7.51 -2.08 -1.26
C VAL A 35 7.37 -3.57 -1.04
N ILE A 36 8.28 -4.16 -0.27
CA ILE A 36 8.28 -5.58 0.06
C ILE A 36 8.00 -5.74 1.56
N PHE A 37 7.11 -6.67 1.89
CA PHE A 37 6.72 -6.94 3.27
C PHE A 37 7.14 -8.34 3.68
N PHE A 38 7.75 -8.43 4.86
CA PHE A 38 8.10 -9.67 5.54
C PHE A 38 7.52 -9.64 6.96
N GLY A 39 7.25 -10.79 7.54
CA GLY A 39 6.76 -10.84 8.92
C GLY A 39 5.87 -12.02 9.21
N ASP A 40 5.01 -11.82 10.19
CA ASP A 40 4.10 -12.81 10.73
C ASP A 40 2.62 -12.45 10.47
N SER A 41 1.73 -12.96 11.32
CA SER A 41 0.28 -12.74 11.22
C SER A 41 -0.16 -11.28 11.23
N LEU A 42 0.65 -10.37 11.80
CA LEU A 42 0.33 -8.93 11.82
C LEU A 42 0.57 -8.26 10.46
N THR A 43 1.19 -8.98 9.53
CA THR A 43 1.56 -8.48 8.20
C THR A 43 0.98 -9.36 7.07
N ASP A 44 0.65 -10.63 7.36
CA ASP A 44 0.16 -11.60 6.37
C ASP A 44 -1.21 -11.22 5.80
N THR A 45 -1.25 -10.92 4.52
CA THR A 45 -2.47 -10.54 3.78
C THR A 45 -3.15 -11.73 3.09
N GLY A 46 -2.76 -12.96 3.42
CA GLY A 46 -3.40 -14.18 2.95
C GLY A 46 -2.47 -15.33 2.56
N ASN A 47 -1.16 -15.21 2.70
CA ASN A 47 -0.23 -16.31 2.35
C ASN A 47 -0.50 -17.58 3.15
N ARG A 48 -0.72 -17.47 4.47
CA ARG A 48 -1.03 -18.65 5.30
C ARG A 48 -2.30 -19.34 4.83
N VAL A 49 -3.32 -18.58 4.51
CA VAL A 49 -4.61 -19.12 4.03
C VAL A 49 -4.43 -19.84 2.69
N GLU A 50 -3.70 -19.26 1.77
CA GLU A 50 -3.36 -19.87 0.48
C GLU A 50 -2.53 -21.14 0.68
N LEU A 51 -1.50 -21.09 1.54
CA LEU A 51 -0.63 -22.23 1.84
C LEU A 51 -1.41 -23.42 2.40
N LEU A 52 -2.36 -23.17 3.29
CA LEU A 52 -3.19 -24.19 3.93
C LEU A 52 -4.39 -24.65 3.09
N GLY A 53 -4.61 -24.03 1.93
CA GLY A 53 -5.79 -24.28 1.09
C GLY A 53 -7.12 -23.95 1.79
N GLN A 54 -7.08 -23.09 2.78
CA GLN A 54 -8.26 -22.70 3.56
C GLN A 54 -9.02 -21.60 2.84
N THR A 55 -9.92 -21.97 1.96
CA THR A 55 -10.90 -21.05 1.41
C THR A 55 -11.98 -20.80 2.46
N GLY A 56 -11.96 -19.65 3.12
CA GLY A 56 -13.08 -19.29 3.98
C GLY A 56 -12.77 -18.77 5.37
N VAL A 57 -11.56 -18.29 5.65
CA VAL A 57 -11.30 -17.48 6.86
C VAL A 57 -11.87 -16.06 6.65
N ASN A 58 -13.06 -15.99 6.06
CA ASN A 58 -13.83 -14.75 5.90
C ASN A 58 -14.91 -14.63 6.98
N ASN A 59 -14.87 -15.49 8.00
CA ASN A 59 -15.85 -15.48 9.08
C ASN A 59 -15.40 -14.49 10.16
N ALA A 60 -16.33 -13.63 10.55
CA ALA A 60 -16.10 -12.77 11.70
C ALA A 60 -15.50 -13.53 12.88
N PRO A 61 -14.49 -12.96 13.57
CA PRO A 61 -14.05 -11.57 13.51
C PRO A 61 -12.98 -11.26 12.42
N TYR A 62 -12.52 -12.25 11.67
CA TYR A 62 -11.42 -12.11 10.71
C TYR A 62 -11.87 -11.57 9.36
N PHE A 63 -11.00 -10.80 8.72
CA PHE A 63 -11.26 -10.14 7.45
C PHE A 63 -10.38 -10.72 6.34
N GLY A 64 -10.99 -11.43 5.39
CA GLY A 64 -10.34 -11.82 4.14
C GLY A 64 -9.00 -12.55 4.27
N GLY A 65 -8.90 -13.52 5.19
CA GLY A 65 -7.68 -14.32 5.40
C GLY A 65 -6.60 -13.65 6.26
N ARG A 66 -6.91 -12.51 6.88
CA ARG A 66 -6.01 -11.80 7.79
C ARG A 66 -6.34 -12.14 9.24
N ASP A 67 -5.33 -12.20 10.09
CA ASP A 67 -5.52 -12.29 11.55
C ASP A 67 -5.92 -10.93 12.14
N SER A 68 -6.91 -10.28 11.53
CA SER A 68 -7.42 -8.95 11.85
C SER A 68 -8.89 -8.85 11.45
N ASN A 69 -9.61 -7.91 12.03
CA ASN A 69 -10.98 -7.58 11.65
C ASN A 69 -11.07 -6.54 10.51
N GLY A 70 -9.96 -6.19 9.87
CA GLY A 70 -9.87 -5.23 8.77
C GLY A 70 -8.54 -5.28 8.06
N LEU A 71 -8.26 -4.23 7.29
CA LEU A 71 -6.98 -4.09 6.58
C LEU A 71 -5.82 -3.99 7.56
N LEU A 72 -4.68 -4.58 7.17
CA LEU A 72 -3.44 -4.53 7.94
C LEU A 72 -2.66 -3.23 7.65
N TRP A 73 -1.72 -2.92 8.54
CA TRP A 73 -0.86 -1.75 8.41
C TRP A 73 -0.08 -1.72 7.07
N SER A 74 0.33 -2.89 6.57
CA SER A 74 1.04 -3.04 5.29
C SER A 74 0.18 -2.60 4.11
N GLU A 75 -1.12 -2.91 4.12
CA GLU A 75 -2.06 -2.50 3.08
C GLU A 75 -2.33 -1.00 3.12
N LEU A 76 -2.47 -0.44 4.32
CA LEU A 76 -2.66 1.00 4.51
C LEU A 76 -1.41 1.78 4.07
N LEU A 77 -0.21 1.28 4.41
CA LEU A 77 1.05 1.88 3.98
C LEU A 77 1.19 1.84 2.45
N ALA A 78 1.04 0.67 1.82
CA ALA A 78 1.15 0.53 0.37
C ALA A 78 0.12 1.40 -0.37
N THR A 79 -1.11 1.49 0.15
CA THR A 79 -2.15 2.37 -0.39
C THR A 79 -1.75 3.84 -0.26
N GLY A 80 -1.23 4.26 0.89
CA GLY A 80 -0.75 5.62 1.13
C GLY A 80 0.42 6.01 0.23
N LEU A 81 1.25 5.04 -0.16
CA LEU A 81 2.33 5.20 -1.12
C LEU A 81 1.85 5.15 -2.59
N GLY A 82 0.57 4.90 -2.86
CA GLY A 82 0.04 4.78 -4.23
C GLY A 82 0.37 3.45 -4.93
N ILE A 83 0.89 2.46 -4.21
CA ILE A 83 1.31 1.15 -4.71
C ILE A 83 0.59 0.00 -3.97
N GLY A 84 -0.69 0.18 -3.68
CA GLY A 84 -1.50 -0.75 -2.87
C GLY A 84 -1.45 -2.22 -3.30
N GLY A 85 -1.20 -2.49 -4.58
CA GLY A 85 -1.03 -3.86 -5.10
C GLY A 85 0.17 -4.61 -4.50
N ALA A 86 1.20 -3.91 -4.03
CA ALA A 86 2.38 -4.49 -3.41
C ALA A 86 2.06 -5.22 -2.10
N ALA A 87 1.06 -4.78 -1.34
CA ALA A 87 0.65 -5.44 -0.10
C ALA A 87 -0.11 -6.77 -0.30
N ARG A 88 -0.42 -7.16 -1.52
CA ARG A 88 -1.04 -8.45 -1.80
C ARG A 88 -0.10 -9.59 -1.43
N ALA A 89 -0.66 -10.71 -0.96
CA ALA A 89 0.10 -11.91 -0.63
C ALA A 89 0.97 -12.38 -1.82
N SER A 90 2.21 -12.80 -1.55
CA SER A 90 3.16 -13.23 -2.59
C SER A 90 2.68 -14.48 -3.34
N LEU A 91 1.99 -15.40 -2.67
CA LEU A 91 1.37 -16.56 -3.32
C LEU A 91 0.24 -16.17 -4.29
N LEU A 92 -0.26 -14.94 -4.19
CA LEU A 92 -1.25 -14.36 -5.10
C LEU A 92 -0.62 -13.34 -6.07
N GLY A 93 0.72 -13.30 -6.16
CA GLY A 93 1.44 -12.43 -7.09
C GLY A 93 1.65 -11.00 -6.61
N GLY A 94 1.63 -10.75 -5.29
CA GLY A 94 2.05 -9.49 -4.67
C GLY A 94 3.42 -9.57 -4.03
N ASN A 95 3.80 -8.54 -3.27
CA ASN A 95 5.11 -8.41 -2.62
C ASN A 95 5.05 -8.57 -1.09
N ASN A 96 3.95 -9.10 -0.57
CA ASN A 96 3.85 -9.43 0.84
C ASN A 96 4.22 -10.91 1.04
N TYR A 97 5.40 -11.16 1.60
CA TYR A 97 5.96 -12.48 1.89
C TYR A 97 5.73 -12.94 3.33
N ALA A 98 4.98 -12.17 4.13
CA ALA A 98 4.66 -12.53 5.51
C ALA A 98 3.75 -13.76 5.60
N TYR A 99 3.93 -14.58 6.64
CA TYR A 99 3.09 -15.74 6.93
C TYR A 99 2.65 -15.75 8.39
N GLY A 100 1.36 -15.93 8.62
CA GLY A 100 0.84 -16.15 9.98
C GLY A 100 1.51 -17.35 10.66
N GLY A 101 2.04 -17.14 11.88
CA GLY A 101 2.80 -18.15 12.61
C GLY A 101 4.30 -18.18 12.30
N ALA A 102 4.80 -17.29 11.45
CA ALA A 102 6.22 -17.23 11.15
C ALA A 102 7.06 -16.85 12.36
N THR A 103 8.25 -17.46 12.47
CA THR A 103 9.32 -17.10 13.42
C THR A 103 10.37 -16.24 12.73
N THR A 104 11.38 -15.78 13.47
CA THR A 104 12.45 -14.96 12.88
C THR A 104 13.48 -15.77 12.10
N GLY A 105 13.96 -16.92 12.63
CA GLY A 105 15.14 -17.57 12.11
C GLY A 105 15.01 -19.06 11.77
N PHE A 106 13.88 -19.71 12.04
CA PHE A 106 13.63 -21.10 11.67
C PHE A 106 12.20 -21.28 11.20
N ASP A 107 11.99 -22.17 10.24
CA ASP A 107 10.67 -22.45 9.70
C ASP A 107 9.82 -23.19 10.74
N ALA A 108 8.60 -22.74 10.93
CA ALA A 108 7.63 -23.40 11.80
C ALA A 108 6.86 -24.48 11.04
N SER A 109 6.19 -25.36 11.77
CA SER A 109 5.31 -26.38 11.20
C SER A 109 3.89 -26.19 11.72
N ASP A 110 2.91 -26.17 10.83
CA ASP A 110 1.49 -26.10 11.16
C ASP A 110 0.71 -27.11 10.32
N THR A 111 0.05 -28.08 10.98
CA THR A 111 -0.83 -29.07 10.34
C THR A 111 -0.26 -29.75 9.10
N GLY A 112 1.06 -30.05 9.12
CA GLY A 112 1.76 -30.70 8.01
C GLY A 112 2.31 -29.76 6.94
N TYR A 113 2.18 -28.46 7.11
CA TYR A 113 2.75 -27.43 6.25
C TYR A 113 3.94 -26.75 6.93
N THR A 114 4.91 -26.34 6.13
CA THR A 114 6.03 -25.53 6.58
C THR A 114 5.66 -24.05 6.45
N ILE A 115 5.71 -23.33 7.56
CA ILE A 115 5.51 -21.88 7.61
C ILE A 115 6.89 -21.21 7.49
N PRO A 116 7.18 -20.47 6.40
CA PRO A 116 8.46 -19.83 6.21
C PRO A 116 8.76 -18.81 7.31
N SER A 117 9.93 -18.92 7.94
CA SER A 117 10.45 -17.89 8.84
C SER A 117 10.72 -16.59 8.09
N MET A 118 10.92 -15.48 8.81
CA MET A 118 11.30 -14.21 8.19
C MET A 118 12.57 -14.36 7.34
N GLN A 119 13.55 -15.14 7.81
CA GLN A 119 14.75 -15.42 7.04
C GLN A 119 14.45 -16.17 5.74
N SER A 120 13.58 -17.18 5.78
CA SER A 120 13.15 -17.93 4.59
C SER A 120 12.33 -17.05 3.64
N GLN A 121 11.48 -16.17 4.15
CA GLN A 121 10.71 -15.21 3.35
C GLN A 121 11.65 -14.28 2.54
N ILE A 122 12.71 -13.75 3.18
CA ILE A 122 13.74 -12.95 2.50
C ILE A 122 14.43 -13.77 1.41
N GLY A 123 14.73 -15.04 1.69
CA GLY A 123 15.30 -15.96 0.71
C GLY A 123 14.38 -16.22 -0.49
N LEU A 124 13.08 -16.40 -0.24
CA LEU A 124 12.06 -16.58 -1.30
C LEU A 124 11.98 -15.35 -2.21
N TRP A 125 11.95 -14.16 -1.62
CA TRP A 125 11.99 -12.91 -2.39
C TRP A 125 13.28 -12.78 -3.20
N GLY A 126 14.45 -13.00 -2.57
CA GLY A 126 15.76 -12.91 -3.21
C GLY A 126 15.96 -13.90 -4.36
N ALA A 127 15.32 -15.07 -4.31
CA ALA A 127 15.39 -16.07 -5.39
C ALA A 127 14.71 -15.59 -6.69
N THR A 128 13.75 -14.68 -6.59
CA THR A 128 13.02 -14.13 -7.74
C THR A 128 13.52 -12.73 -8.15
N HIS A 129 14.37 -12.09 -7.32
CA HIS A 129 14.91 -10.75 -7.55
C HIS A 129 16.42 -10.79 -7.40
N ALA A 130 17.15 -10.81 -8.51
CA ALA A 130 18.62 -10.88 -8.53
C ALA A 130 19.30 -9.66 -7.89
N THR A 131 18.61 -8.50 -7.93
CA THR A 131 18.99 -7.24 -7.25
C THR A 131 17.71 -6.55 -6.78
N ALA A 132 17.75 -5.96 -5.58
CA ALA A 132 16.65 -5.08 -5.18
C ALA A 132 16.61 -3.87 -6.11
N ASP A 133 15.44 -3.53 -6.60
CA ASP A 133 15.28 -2.32 -7.41
C ASP A 133 15.62 -1.09 -6.58
N ALA A 134 16.38 -0.16 -7.17
CA ALA A 134 16.89 1.03 -6.48
C ALA A 134 15.78 1.98 -5.95
N GLY A 135 14.53 1.70 -6.26
CA GLY A 135 13.36 2.46 -5.82
C GLY A 135 12.38 1.69 -4.92
N ALA A 136 12.73 0.48 -4.46
CA ALA A 136 11.89 -0.34 -3.58
C ALA A 136 12.23 -0.13 -2.10
#